data_793ea717bdefb5be48eefc4eaaa117e9
#
_entry.id   793ea717bdefb5be48eefc4eaaa117e9
#
_cell.length_a   1.000
_cell.length_b   1.000
_cell.length_c   1.000
_cell.angle_alpha   90.00
_cell.angle_beta   90.00
_cell.angle_gamma   90.00
#
_symmetry.space_group_name_H-M   'P 1'
#
loop_
_entity.id
_entity.type
_entity.pdbx_description
1 polymer ?
#
loop_
_entity_poly.entity_id
_entity_poly.type
_entity_poly.pdbx_seq_one_letter_code
_entity_poly.pdbx_strand_id
1 'polypeptide(L)'
;MKIEEIYNNWKSLFPLSEAHVELLRNKFTTEYNYNSNHIEGNTLTYGQTELLLLFGKVSGEGDLKDFVDMKASQVGVEMVKEAVRDIGMPLTQNFIRQLHKVLLREDYTVYRDLPGGGQTSYTVHAGQYKTRPNSVLTRYGDRFEYASPEETASMMSDLVDWYNAAEQVGKLTPVELAALFHYRYIRIHPFEDGNGRIARLMVNYIMARHGWPMIVIRNRKKAEYLEALHRSDQKIGKVPSGGAYAAIGKITSFLAFMRQTVCEEMQCEIDIVRNADKDTWWYDGQRINFRSENGARLLKLLQAKPFVTFSEMSDSLSVNRSAIQKQIEGFRKKGYLDRRDDGSWHILAMNSKIENYNY
;
A
#
# COMPACT_ATOMS: atom_id res chain seq x y z
N MET A 1 16.33 -16.98 3.48
CA MET A 1 16.67 -16.76 2.05
C MET A 1 17.27 -15.37 1.92
N LYS A 2 18.33 -15.19 1.16
CA LYS A 2 18.94 -13.86 0.96
C LYS A 2 18.09 -13.08 -0.05
N ILE A 3 17.97 -11.77 0.13
CA ILE A 3 17.12 -10.92 -0.72
C ILE A 3 17.55 -10.98 -2.19
N GLU A 4 18.85 -11.12 -2.44
CA GLU A 4 19.43 -11.26 -3.79
C GLU A 4 18.95 -12.54 -4.49
N GLU A 5 18.81 -13.65 -3.74
CA GLU A 5 18.31 -14.92 -4.25
C GLU A 5 16.83 -14.81 -4.66
N ILE A 6 16.00 -14.17 -3.82
CA ILE A 6 14.60 -13.92 -4.14
C ILE A 6 14.48 -12.99 -5.35
N TYR A 7 15.27 -11.92 -5.40
CA TYR A 7 15.28 -11.00 -6.52
C TYR A 7 15.66 -11.68 -7.85
N ASN A 8 16.69 -12.53 -7.85
CA ASN A 8 17.06 -13.28 -9.05
C ASN A 8 15.96 -14.26 -9.49
N ASN A 9 15.30 -14.92 -8.54
CA ASN A 9 14.16 -15.78 -8.82
C ASN A 9 12.97 -14.98 -9.40
N TRP A 10 12.68 -13.80 -8.84
CA TRP A 10 11.64 -12.92 -9.34
C TRP A 10 11.98 -12.40 -10.74
N LYS A 11 13.21 -11.95 -10.95
CA LYS A 11 13.67 -11.48 -12.27
C LYS A 11 13.62 -12.58 -13.33
N SER A 12 13.80 -13.85 -12.96
CA SER A 12 13.70 -14.97 -13.88
C SER A 12 12.28 -15.27 -14.40
N LEU A 13 11.25 -14.60 -13.84
CA LEU A 13 9.89 -14.71 -14.35
C LEU A 13 9.68 -13.97 -15.67
N PHE A 14 10.54 -12.98 -15.97
CA PHE A 14 10.37 -12.10 -17.13
C PHE A 14 11.00 -12.69 -18.41
N PRO A 15 10.38 -12.48 -19.59
CA PRO A 15 9.17 -11.70 -19.79
C PRO A 15 7.90 -12.45 -19.29
N LEU A 16 6.99 -11.71 -18.67
CA LEU A 16 5.69 -12.23 -18.26
C LEU A 16 4.74 -12.30 -19.46
N SER A 17 3.79 -13.24 -19.44
CA SER A 17 2.66 -13.22 -20.38
C SER A 17 1.74 -12.00 -20.10
N GLU A 18 1.00 -11.55 -21.11
CA GLU A 18 0.05 -10.42 -20.96
C GLU A 18 -0.94 -10.66 -19.81
N ALA A 19 -1.44 -11.89 -19.69
CA ALA A 19 -2.36 -12.25 -18.60
C ALA A 19 -1.71 -12.15 -17.22
N HIS A 20 -0.43 -12.53 -17.05
CA HIS A 20 0.29 -12.33 -15.79
C HIS A 20 0.56 -10.84 -15.51
N VAL A 21 0.92 -10.06 -16.54
CA VAL A 21 1.11 -8.62 -16.40
C VAL A 21 -0.16 -7.96 -15.89
N GLU A 22 -1.30 -8.30 -16.49
CA GLU A 22 -2.61 -7.75 -16.09
C GLU A 22 -3.00 -8.19 -14.67
N LEU A 23 -2.85 -9.48 -14.36
CA LEU A 23 -3.14 -10.03 -13.04
C LEU A 23 -2.33 -9.33 -11.93
N LEU A 24 -1.01 -9.21 -12.10
CA LEU A 24 -0.15 -8.56 -11.12
C LEU A 24 -0.40 -7.06 -11.04
N ARG A 25 -0.73 -6.41 -12.16
CA ARG A 25 -1.12 -5.00 -12.17
C ARG A 25 -2.41 -4.76 -11.38
N ASN A 26 -3.45 -5.57 -11.61
CA ASN A 26 -4.74 -5.44 -10.91
C ASN A 26 -4.57 -5.73 -9.42
N LYS A 27 -3.81 -6.79 -9.08
CA LYS A 27 -3.41 -7.11 -7.70
C LYS A 27 -2.75 -5.89 -7.03
N PHE A 28 -1.69 -5.35 -7.63
CA PHE A 28 -0.98 -4.21 -7.04
C PHE A 28 -1.87 -2.99 -6.90
N THR A 29 -2.66 -2.65 -7.93
CA THR A 29 -3.59 -1.52 -7.91
C THR A 29 -4.55 -1.61 -6.71
N THR A 30 -5.20 -2.74 -6.52
CA THR A 30 -6.14 -2.93 -5.42
C THR A 30 -5.42 -2.96 -4.06
N GLU A 31 -4.40 -3.78 -3.92
CA GLU A 31 -3.73 -4.01 -2.64
C GLU A 31 -2.96 -2.79 -2.14
N TYR A 32 -2.24 -2.08 -3.02
CA TYR A 32 -1.51 -0.88 -2.63
C TYR A 32 -2.45 0.22 -2.15
N ASN A 33 -3.47 0.53 -2.94
CA ASN A 33 -4.38 1.61 -2.59
C ASN A 33 -5.21 1.27 -1.34
N TYR A 34 -5.72 0.05 -1.24
CA TYR A 34 -6.40 -0.43 -0.04
C TYR A 34 -5.51 -0.27 1.20
N ASN A 35 -4.33 -0.89 1.20
CA ASN A 35 -3.47 -0.91 2.38
C ASN A 35 -2.90 0.46 2.73
N SER A 36 -2.41 1.22 1.75
CA SER A 36 -1.81 2.53 1.98
C SER A 36 -2.81 3.55 2.56
N ASN A 37 -4.07 3.53 2.10
CA ASN A 37 -5.10 4.40 2.64
C ASN A 37 -5.65 3.91 3.99
N HIS A 38 -5.77 2.60 4.20
CA HIS A 38 -6.19 2.04 5.49
C HIS A 38 -5.20 2.31 6.63
N ILE A 39 -3.91 2.37 6.35
CA ILE A 39 -2.90 2.81 7.34
C ILE A 39 -3.24 4.22 7.85
N GLU A 40 -3.78 5.08 7.01
CA GLU A 40 -4.18 6.46 7.35
C GLU A 40 -5.64 6.59 7.82
N GLY A 41 -6.36 5.47 7.93
CA GLY A 41 -7.72 5.45 8.50
C GLY A 41 -8.87 5.45 7.50
N ASN A 42 -8.62 5.28 6.19
CA ASN A 42 -9.67 5.07 5.20
C ASN A 42 -10.48 3.82 5.53
N THR A 43 -11.79 3.85 5.37
CA THR A 43 -12.72 2.82 5.84
C THR A 43 -13.27 1.92 4.75
N LEU A 44 -12.98 2.20 3.45
CA LEU A 44 -13.48 1.40 2.34
C LEU A 44 -13.01 -0.06 2.45
N THR A 45 -13.91 -0.99 2.25
CA THR A 45 -13.56 -2.41 2.19
C THR A 45 -12.66 -2.73 0.99
N TYR A 46 -12.01 -3.87 1.03
CA TYR A 46 -11.20 -4.35 -0.10
C TYR A 46 -12.04 -4.45 -1.38
N GLY A 47 -13.27 -4.96 -1.28
CA GLY A 47 -14.18 -5.07 -2.41
C GLY A 47 -14.63 -3.73 -2.98
N GLN A 48 -14.89 -2.73 -2.13
CA GLN A 48 -15.20 -1.37 -2.59
C GLN A 48 -14.00 -0.74 -3.29
N THR A 49 -12.78 -0.97 -2.79
CA THR A 49 -11.54 -0.51 -3.43
C THR A 49 -11.38 -1.13 -4.82
N GLU A 50 -11.54 -2.44 -4.94
CA GLU A 50 -11.45 -3.15 -6.21
C GLU A 50 -12.49 -2.66 -7.22
N LEU A 51 -13.78 -2.60 -6.82
CA LEU A 51 -14.87 -2.11 -7.66
C LEU A 51 -14.62 -0.68 -8.15
N LEU A 52 -14.14 0.18 -7.27
CA LEU A 52 -13.85 1.57 -7.61
C LEU A 52 -12.71 1.70 -8.61
N LEU A 53 -11.60 1.01 -8.36
CA LEU A 53 -10.36 1.23 -9.11
C LEU A 53 -10.28 0.42 -10.40
N LEU A 54 -10.81 -0.81 -10.43
CA LEU A 54 -10.75 -1.66 -11.61
C LEU A 54 -11.98 -1.51 -12.50
N PHE A 55 -13.16 -1.22 -11.92
CA PHE A 55 -14.42 -1.17 -12.66
C PHE A 55 -15.09 0.21 -12.69
N GLY A 56 -14.53 1.20 -11.98
CA GLY A 56 -15.10 2.56 -11.91
C GLY A 56 -16.46 2.64 -11.21
N LYS A 57 -16.83 1.63 -10.43
CA LYS A 57 -18.13 1.52 -9.75
C LYS A 57 -18.01 1.81 -8.27
N VAL A 58 -19.03 2.44 -7.71
CA VAL A 58 -19.20 2.63 -6.26
C VAL A 58 -20.31 1.69 -5.79
N SER A 59 -20.10 1.00 -4.67
CA SER A 59 -21.05 0.10 -4.05
C SER A 59 -21.00 0.21 -2.53
N GLY A 60 -22.13 0.05 -1.89
CA GLY A 60 -22.28 0.08 -0.44
C GLY A 60 -22.15 1.48 0.16
N GLU A 61 -22.19 1.53 1.50
CA GLU A 61 -22.04 2.75 2.27
C GLU A 61 -20.54 3.10 2.46
N GLY A 62 -20.23 4.38 2.55
CA GLY A 62 -18.88 4.87 2.83
C GLY A 62 -18.83 6.39 2.71
N ASP A 63 -17.89 7.00 3.40
CA ASP A 63 -17.67 8.43 3.29
C ASP A 63 -17.18 8.81 1.90
N LEU A 64 -17.80 9.82 1.29
CA LEU A 64 -17.38 10.32 -0.03
C LEU A 64 -15.89 10.65 -0.06
N LYS A 65 -15.35 11.19 1.04
CA LYS A 65 -13.93 11.46 1.20
C LYS A 65 -13.08 10.21 0.98
N ASP A 66 -13.49 9.07 1.51
CA ASP A 66 -12.72 7.82 1.40
C ASP A 66 -12.64 7.31 -0.05
N PHE A 67 -13.74 7.42 -0.82
CA PHE A 67 -13.74 7.12 -2.25
C PHE A 67 -12.84 8.06 -3.05
N VAL A 68 -12.89 9.35 -2.70
CA VAL A 68 -12.09 10.39 -3.35
C VAL A 68 -10.61 10.19 -3.06
N ASP A 69 -10.24 9.94 -1.81
CA ASP A 69 -8.86 9.67 -1.37
C ASP A 69 -8.30 8.42 -2.08
N MET A 70 -9.13 7.38 -2.24
CA MET A 70 -8.74 6.15 -2.93
C MET A 70 -8.42 6.40 -4.41
N LYS A 71 -9.26 7.18 -5.12
CA LYS A 71 -9.00 7.56 -6.51
C LYS A 71 -7.76 8.45 -6.64
N ALA A 72 -7.58 9.41 -5.74
CA ALA A 72 -6.42 10.29 -5.72
C ALA A 72 -5.11 9.49 -5.50
N SER A 73 -5.16 8.49 -4.61
CA SER A 73 -4.04 7.57 -4.39
C SER A 73 -3.67 6.81 -5.67
N GLN A 74 -4.64 6.31 -6.44
CA GLN A 74 -4.38 5.64 -7.70
C GLN A 74 -3.74 6.58 -8.74
N VAL A 75 -4.19 7.82 -8.84
CA VAL A 75 -3.54 8.82 -9.71
C VAL A 75 -2.09 9.04 -9.28
N GLY A 76 -1.80 9.10 -7.99
CA GLY A 76 -0.43 9.18 -7.47
C GLY A 76 0.43 7.96 -7.87
N VAL A 77 -0.14 6.75 -7.85
CA VAL A 77 0.54 5.54 -8.34
C VAL A 77 0.87 5.65 -9.84
N GLU A 78 -0.07 6.09 -10.66
CA GLU A 78 0.17 6.25 -12.11
C GLU A 78 1.22 7.34 -12.39
N MET A 79 1.22 8.45 -11.65
CA MET A 79 2.27 9.46 -11.74
C MET A 79 3.66 8.89 -11.41
N VAL A 80 3.77 8.03 -10.40
CA VAL A 80 5.02 7.34 -10.07
C VAL A 80 5.44 6.44 -11.21
N LYS A 81 4.54 5.61 -11.76
CA LYS A 81 4.83 4.71 -12.88
C LYS A 81 5.30 5.48 -14.13
N GLU A 82 4.72 6.65 -14.39
CA GLU A 82 5.13 7.48 -15.51
C GLU A 82 6.51 8.10 -15.28
N ALA A 83 6.74 8.65 -14.08
CA ALA A 83 8.00 9.32 -13.75
C ALA A 83 9.23 8.37 -13.79
N VAL A 84 9.04 7.09 -13.48
CA VAL A 84 10.16 6.12 -13.52
C VAL A 84 10.52 5.64 -14.92
N ARG A 85 9.73 5.96 -15.95
CA ARG A 85 10.07 5.64 -17.35
C ARG A 85 11.25 6.45 -17.88
N ASP A 86 11.39 7.68 -17.38
CA ASP A 86 12.51 8.55 -17.73
C ASP A 86 13.58 8.49 -16.63
N ILE A 87 14.49 7.52 -16.79
CA ILE A 87 15.60 7.31 -15.84
C ILE A 87 16.57 8.51 -15.84
N GLY A 88 16.63 9.29 -16.93
CA GLY A 88 17.51 10.46 -17.06
C GLY A 88 17.08 11.65 -16.20
N MET A 89 15.80 11.73 -15.82
CA MET A 89 15.31 12.85 -15.03
C MET A 89 15.59 12.63 -13.53
N PRO A 90 16.28 13.57 -12.86
CA PRO A 90 16.51 13.48 -11.42
C PRO A 90 15.21 13.70 -10.64
N LEU A 91 15.14 13.16 -9.43
CA LEU A 91 14.07 13.49 -8.50
C LEU A 91 14.09 14.98 -8.16
N THR A 92 12.91 15.60 -8.09
CA THR A 92 12.78 17.01 -7.71
C THR A 92 11.80 17.18 -6.55
N GLN A 93 11.99 18.23 -5.74
CA GLN A 93 10.99 18.60 -4.73
C GLN A 93 9.64 18.91 -5.36
N ASN A 94 9.62 19.46 -6.59
CA ASN A 94 8.39 19.77 -7.30
C ASN A 94 7.58 18.50 -7.59
N PHE A 95 8.23 17.39 -7.98
CA PHE A 95 7.54 16.12 -8.20
C PHE A 95 6.85 15.63 -6.91
N ILE A 96 7.56 15.68 -5.76
CA ILE A 96 6.98 15.29 -4.46
C ILE A 96 5.79 16.19 -4.09
N ARG A 97 5.90 17.51 -4.33
CA ARG A 97 4.80 18.46 -4.10
C ARG A 97 3.61 18.24 -5.03
N GLN A 98 3.85 17.85 -6.28
CA GLN A 98 2.77 17.50 -7.21
C GLN A 98 2.07 16.20 -6.80
N LEU A 99 2.82 15.17 -6.36
CA LEU A 99 2.21 13.98 -5.77
C LEU A 99 1.32 14.32 -4.58
N HIS A 100 1.80 15.19 -3.68
CA HIS A 100 1.03 15.63 -2.53
C HIS A 100 -0.24 16.41 -2.96
N LYS A 101 -0.10 17.30 -3.94
CA LYS A 101 -1.25 18.04 -4.49
C LYS A 101 -2.31 17.12 -5.06
N VAL A 102 -1.90 16.08 -5.78
CA VAL A 102 -2.81 15.07 -6.33
C VAL A 102 -3.50 14.28 -5.21
N LEU A 103 -2.76 13.88 -4.17
CA LEU A 103 -3.33 13.10 -3.06
C LEU A 103 -4.37 13.88 -2.26
N LEU A 104 -4.13 15.16 -1.99
CA LEU A 104 -5.07 16.00 -1.24
C LEU A 104 -6.12 16.66 -2.14
N ARG A 105 -5.81 16.86 -3.45
CA ARG A 105 -6.65 17.49 -4.48
C ARG A 105 -6.91 18.97 -4.27
N GLU A 106 -7.32 19.38 -3.09
CA GLU A 106 -7.69 20.74 -2.74
C GLU A 106 -7.24 21.09 -1.33
N ASP A 107 -7.19 22.36 -1.04
CA ASP A 107 -6.97 22.87 0.31
C ASP A 107 -8.22 22.59 1.15
N TYR A 108 -8.04 22.27 2.43
CA TYR A 108 -9.15 22.05 3.34
C TYR A 108 -8.85 22.56 4.74
N THR A 109 -9.91 22.92 5.48
CA THR A 109 -9.81 23.44 6.83
C THR A 109 -10.04 22.33 7.86
N VAL A 110 -9.12 22.22 8.81
CA VAL A 110 -9.25 21.34 9.97
C VAL A 110 -9.70 22.17 11.16
N TYR A 111 -10.77 21.72 11.80
CA TYR A 111 -11.28 22.29 13.05
C TYR A 111 -10.83 21.43 14.22
N ARG A 112 -10.43 22.06 15.31
CA ARG A 112 -10.02 21.39 16.56
C ARG A 112 -10.64 22.08 17.76
N ASP A 113 -11.20 21.27 18.65
CA ASP A 113 -11.65 21.77 19.94
C ASP A 113 -10.46 22.04 20.86
N LEU A 114 -10.53 23.16 21.59
CA LEU A 114 -9.51 23.55 22.56
C LEU A 114 -9.82 22.97 23.94
N PRO A 115 -8.81 22.53 24.70
CA PRO A 115 -8.98 22.21 26.11
C PRO A 115 -9.51 23.45 26.86
N GLY A 116 -10.67 23.30 27.47
CA GLY A 116 -11.34 24.43 28.19
C GLY A 116 -12.47 25.11 27.42
N GLY A 117 -12.80 24.60 26.23
CA GLY A 117 -13.87 25.13 25.39
C GLY A 117 -13.37 26.09 24.31
N GLY A 118 -14.15 26.21 23.25
CA GLY A 118 -13.80 26.97 22.04
C GLY A 118 -13.20 26.08 20.96
N GLN A 119 -13.12 26.64 19.76
CA GLN A 119 -12.64 25.92 18.55
C GLN A 119 -11.54 26.74 17.85
N THR A 120 -10.53 26.09 17.35
CA THR A 120 -9.53 26.65 16.44
C THR A 120 -9.57 25.96 15.09
N SER A 121 -9.10 26.62 14.07
CA SER A 121 -9.00 26.02 12.74
C SER A 121 -7.69 26.39 12.06
N TYR A 122 -7.29 25.56 11.10
CA TYR A 122 -6.19 25.84 10.20
C TYR A 122 -6.42 25.19 8.84
N THR A 123 -5.83 25.78 7.81
CA THR A 123 -5.93 25.26 6.44
C THR A 123 -4.73 24.39 6.12
N VAL A 124 -5.01 23.20 5.58
CA VAL A 124 -4.01 22.30 4.97
C VAL A 124 -3.93 22.64 3.49
N HIS A 125 -2.74 22.99 3.01
CA HIS A 125 -2.53 23.41 1.63
C HIS A 125 -1.96 22.27 0.78
N ALA A 126 -2.70 21.92 -0.29
CA ALA A 126 -2.32 20.87 -1.21
C ALA A 126 -1.06 21.25 -2.02
N GLY A 127 0.00 20.44 -1.91
CA GLY A 127 1.27 20.67 -2.61
C GLY A 127 2.17 21.73 -1.97
N GLN A 128 1.86 22.23 -0.78
CA GLN A 128 2.68 23.21 -0.06
C GLN A 128 3.25 22.59 1.22
N TYR A 129 4.48 22.96 1.56
CA TYR A 129 5.07 22.56 2.82
C TYR A 129 4.34 23.19 4.00
N LYS A 130 4.42 22.54 5.13
CA LYS A 130 3.76 22.98 6.36
C LYS A 130 4.20 24.38 6.78
N THR A 131 3.23 25.12 7.30
CA THR A 131 3.42 26.46 7.87
C THR A 131 3.37 26.44 9.40
N ARG A 132 2.99 25.31 9.99
CA ARG A 132 2.83 25.10 11.42
C ARG A 132 3.62 23.88 11.89
N PRO A 133 4.15 23.90 13.12
CA PRO A 133 4.75 22.72 13.72
C PRO A 133 3.73 21.58 13.78
N ASN A 134 4.15 20.39 13.34
CA ASN A 134 3.40 19.17 13.52
C ASN A 134 4.11 18.27 14.54
N SER A 135 3.37 17.67 15.43
CA SER A 135 3.86 16.71 16.39
C SER A 135 2.82 15.62 16.57
N VAL A 136 3.28 14.44 16.93
CA VAL A 136 2.40 13.31 17.25
C VAL A 136 2.66 12.85 18.67
N LEU A 137 1.58 12.43 19.34
CA LEU A 137 1.72 11.66 20.57
C LEU A 137 1.99 10.21 20.16
N THR A 138 3.11 9.69 20.62
CA THR A 138 3.40 8.27 20.44
C THR A 138 2.43 7.42 21.27
N ARG A 139 2.31 6.14 20.94
CA ARG A 139 1.53 5.20 21.77
C ARG A 139 2.04 5.06 23.21
N TYR A 140 3.24 5.55 23.49
CA TYR A 140 3.85 5.57 24.83
C TYR A 140 3.61 6.88 25.58
N GLY A 141 2.84 7.82 24.98
CA GLY A 141 2.53 9.12 25.56
C GLY A 141 3.61 10.20 25.38
N ASP A 142 4.74 9.86 24.74
CA ASP A 142 5.78 10.84 24.43
C ASP A 142 5.36 11.73 23.26
N ARG A 143 5.68 13.02 23.33
CA ARG A 143 5.53 13.94 22.20
C ARG A 143 6.73 13.79 21.28
N PHE A 144 6.46 13.40 20.03
CA PHE A 144 7.46 13.36 18.98
C PHE A 144 7.32 14.59 18.08
N GLU A 145 8.40 15.34 17.94
CA GLU A 145 8.45 16.54 17.11
C GLU A 145 9.20 16.26 15.82
N TYR A 146 8.66 16.74 14.72
CA TYR A 146 9.29 16.71 13.40
C TYR A 146 10.07 18.01 13.14
N ALA A 147 10.73 18.12 11.99
CA ALA A 147 11.38 19.37 11.57
C ALA A 147 10.43 20.56 11.69
N SER A 148 10.97 21.73 12.03
CA SER A 148 10.17 22.96 12.10
C SER A 148 9.71 23.39 10.69
N PRO A 149 8.68 24.23 10.55
CA PRO A 149 8.30 24.79 9.25
C PRO A 149 9.45 25.54 8.56
N GLU A 150 10.25 26.28 9.33
CA GLU A 150 11.35 27.07 8.83
C GLU A 150 12.48 26.21 8.24
N GLU A 151 12.75 25.04 8.84
CA GLU A 151 13.78 24.09 8.40
C GLU A 151 13.30 23.21 7.26
N THR A 152 11.97 23.03 7.09
CA THR A 152 11.39 22.04 6.20
C THR A 152 11.88 22.17 4.75
N ALA A 153 11.89 23.36 4.18
CA ALA A 153 12.27 23.58 2.78
C ALA A 153 13.73 23.24 2.53
N SER A 154 14.64 23.64 3.44
CA SER A 154 16.06 23.32 3.36
C SER A 154 16.31 21.82 3.50
N MET A 155 15.70 21.16 4.50
CA MET A 155 15.86 19.73 4.71
C MET A 155 15.31 18.89 3.55
N MET A 156 14.24 19.35 2.89
CA MET A 156 13.71 18.70 1.70
C MET A 156 14.65 18.87 0.49
N SER A 157 15.36 20.02 0.39
CA SER A 157 16.41 20.19 -0.61
C SER A 157 17.54 19.18 -0.38
N ASP A 158 18.06 19.16 0.85
CA ASP A 158 19.13 18.26 1.23
C ASP A 158 18.77 16.78 1.02
N LEU A 159 17.53 16.40 1.31
CA LEU A 159 17.04 15.04 1.07
C LEU A 159 17.05 14.67 -0.40
N VAL A 160 16.55 15.55 -1.27
CA VAL A 160 16.45 15.32 -2.72
C VAL A 160 17.85 15.30 -3.34
N ASP A 161 18.73 16.25 -2.96
CA ASP A 161 20.11 16.32 -3.42
C ASP A 161 20.90 15.09 -2.98
N TRP A 162 20.75 14.68 -1.72
CA TRP A 162 21.33 13.43 -1.22
C TRP A 162 20.83 12.22 -2.01
N TYR A 163 19.52 12.11 -2.27
CA TYR A 163 18.96 10.98 -3.02
C TYR A 163 19.58 10.89 -4.41
N ASN A 164 19.59 12.00 -5.16
CA ASN A 164 20.13 12.03 -6.52
C ASN A 164 21.62 11.68 -6.53
N ALA A 165 22.40 12.19 -5.58
CA ALA A 165 23.80 11.84 -5.45
C ALA A 165 24.00 10.36 -5.07
N ALA A 166 23.21 9.85 -4.13
CA ALA A 166 23.32 8.45 -3.69
C ALA A 166 22.92 7.47 -4.81
N GLU A 167 21.91 7.82 -5.61
CA GLU A 167 21.50 7.06 -6.81
C GLU A 167 22.65 6.98 -7.83
N GLN A 168 23.29 8.10 -8.13
CA GLN A 168 24.43 8.15 -9.06
C GLN A 168 25.65 7.35 -8.57
N VAL A 169 25.92 7.40 -7.27
CA VAL A 169 27.06 6.67 -6.66
C VAL A 169 26.81 5.16 -6.65
N GLY A 170 25.55 4.70 -6.53
CA GLY A 170 25.16 3.29 -6.62
C GLY A 170 25.70 2.38 -5.51
N LYS A 171 26.12 2.92 -4.36
CA LYS A 171 26.64 2.13 -3.22
C LYS A 171 25.54 1.47 -2.37
N LEU A 172 24.34 2.06 -2.37
CA LEU A 172 23.19 1.53 -1.63
C LEU A 172 22.39 0.63 -2.55
N THR A 173 21.92 -0.49 -2.02
CA THR A 173 20.91 -1.30 -2.72
C THR A 173 19.59 -0.50 -2.84
N PRO A 174 18.73 -0.79 -3.83
CA PRO A 174 17.45 -0.10 -3.99
C PRO A 174 16.59 -0.13 -2.71
N VAL A 175 16.62 -1.24 -1.97
CA VAL A 175 15.89 -1.36 -0.70
C VAL A 175 16.49 -0.47 0.39
N GLU A 176 17.81 -0.37 0.47
CA GLU A 176 18.48 0.53 1.41
C GLU A 176 18.24 2.00 1.07
N LEU A 177 18.29 2.34 -0.21
CA LEU A 177 18.00 3.69 -0.70
C LEU A 177 16.56 4.10 -0.40
N ALA A 178 15.59 3.21 -0.70
CA ALA A 178 14.18 3.43 -0.41
C ALA A 178 13.89 3.54 1.10
N ALA A 179 14.51 2.67 1.91
CA ALA A 179 14.34 2.72 3.37
C ALA A 179 14.92 4.00 3.97
N LEU A 180 16.12 4.44 3.54
CA LEU A 180 16.72 5.69 4.01
C LEU A 180 15.91 6.90 3.58
N PHE A 181 15.47 6.96 2.31
CA PHE A 181 14.65 8.05 1.82
C PHE A 181 13.35 8.14 2.63
N HIS A 182 12.62 7.04 2.76
CA HIS A 182 11.39 6.98 3.53
C HIS A 182 11.59 7.47 4.96
N TYR A 183 12.62 6.95 5.65
CA TYR A 183 12.88 7.30 7.04
C TYR A 183 13.19 8.78 7.21
N ARG A 184 14.12 9.31 6.41
CA ARG A 184 14.50 10.72 6.43
C ARG A 184 13.32 11.63 6.11
N TYR A 185 12.54 11.28 5.10
CA TYR A 185 11.33 12.00 4.71
C TYR A 185 10.31 12.05 5.86
N ILE A 186 10.05 10.93 6.51
CA ILE A 186 9.12 10.89 7.66
C ILE A 186 9.65 11.72 8.83
N ARG A 187 10.96 11.82 9.03
CA ARG A 187 11.55 12.66 10.08
C ARG A 187 11.46 14.17 9.77
N ILE A 188 11.49 14.53 8.51
CA ILE A 188 11.19 15.91 8.08
C ILE A 188 9.71 16.21 8.24
N HIS A 189 8.86 15.27 7.80
CA HIS A 189 7.40 15.40 7.81
C HIS A 189 6.92 16.68 7.16
N PRO A 190 7.20 16.90 5.86
CA PRO A 190 7.20 18.22 5.25
C PRO A 190 5.82 18.84 5.06
N PHE A 191 4.76 18.04 5.09
CA PHE A 191 3.38 18.51 4.88
C PHE A 191 2.57 18.45 6.18
N GLU A 192 1.43 19.14 6.21
CA GLU A 192 0.53 19.11 7.36
C GLU A 192 -0.29 17.82 7.44
N ASP A 193 -0.55 17.17 6.28
CA ASP A 193 -1.19 15.85 6.14
C ASP A 193 -0.56 15.06 4.98
N GLY A 194 -0.90 13.79 4.81
CA GLY A 194 -0.54 12.95 3.67
C GLY A 194 0.91 12.45 3.63
N ASN A 195 1.74 12.76 4.63
CA ASN A 195 3.16 12.40 4.63
C ASN A 195 3.40 10.88 4.53
N GLY A 196 2.61 10.08 5.23
CA GLY A 196 2.73 8.62 5.18
C GLY A 196 2.45 8.07 3.79
N ARG A 197 1.41 8.57 3.12
CA ARG A 197 1.06 8.16 1.74
C ARG A 197 2.15 8.53 0.75
N ILE A 198 2.70 9.75 0.83
CA ILE A 198 3.84 10.18 0.00
C ILE A 198 5.07 9.32 0.27
N ALA A 199 5.42 9.06 1.53
CA ALA A 199 6.57 8.23 1.86
C ALA A 199 6.49 6.84 1.21
N ARG A 200 5.30 6.20 1.24
CA ARG A 200 5.06 4.89 0.60
C ARG A 200 5.05 4.97 -0.93
N LEU A 201 4.58 6.05 -1.53
CA LEU A 201 4.71 6.29 -2.97
C LEU A 201 6.18 6.45 -3.38
N MET A 202 6.97 7.19 -2.60
CA MET A 202 8.39 7.39 -2.87
C MET A 202 9.21 6.10 -2.71
N VAL A 203 8.84 5.21 -1.79
CA VAL A 203 9.41 3.85 -1.78
C VAL A 203 9.22 3.17 -3.13
N ASN A 204 7.99 3.20 -3.65
CA ASN A 204 7.67 2.56 -4.93
C ASN A 204 8.30 3.28 -6.14
N TYR A 205 8.44 4.60 -6.09
CA TYR A 205 9.23 5.34 -7.07
C TYR A 205 10.67 4.83 -7.12
N ILE A 206 11.34 4.72 -5.97
CA ILE A 206 12.74 4.28 -5.89
C ILE A 206 12.87 2.81 -6.34
N MET A 207 12.01 1.92 -5.85
CA MET A 207 12.04 0.50 -6.22
C MET A 207 11.87 0.31 -7.73
N ALA A 208 10.82 0.90 -8.31
CA ALA A 208 10.51 0.75 -9.74
C ALA A 208 11.59 1.38 -10.64
N ARG A 209 12.16 2.54 -10.25
CA ARG A 209 13.24 3.20 -10.98
C ARG A 209 14.50 2.33 -11.11
N HIS A 210 14.73 1.44 -10.15
CA HIS A 210 15.85 0.49 -10.18
C HIS A 210 15.46 -0.89 -10.72
N GLY A 211 14.28 -1.06 -11.34
CA GLY A 211 13.81 -2.32 -11.89
C GLY A 211 13.46 -3.38 -10.85
N TRP A 212 13.16 -2.93 -9.62
CA TRP A 212 12.62 -3.78 -8.57
C TRP A 212 11.09 -3.70 -8.54
N PRO A 213 10.40 -4.72 -8.01
CA PRO A 213 8.95 -4.68 -7.92
C PRO A 213 8.47 -3.55 -7.01
N MET A 214 7.34 -2.96 -7.35
CA MET A 214 6.60 -2.12 -6.42
C MET A 214 6.06 -2.98 -5.28
N ILE A 215 6.07 -2.46 -4.06
CA ILE A 215 5.71 -3.20 -2.85
C ILE A 215 4.48 -2.62 -2.15
N VAL A 216 3.84 -3.45 -1.35
CA VAL A 216 2.70 -3.07 -0.51
C VAL A 216 3.08 -3.21 0.97
N ILE A 217 3.12 -2.08 1.69
CA ILE A 217 3.17 -2.10 3.15
C ILE A 217 1.73 -2.35 3.64
N ARG A 218 1.49 -3.55 4.17
CA ARG A 218 0.15 -4.03 4.48
C ARG A 218 -0.41 -3.46 5.77
N ASN A 219 -1.68 -3.05 5.76
CA ASN A 219 -2.35 -2.51 6.95
C ASN A 219 -2.33 -3.48 8.14
N ARG A 220 -2.43 -4.79 7.90
CA ARG A 220 -2.29 -5.81 8.97
C ARG A 220 -0.92 -5.79 9.65
N LYS A 221 0.13 -5.21 9.02
CA LYS A 221 1.47 -5.00 9.56
C LYS A 221 1.73 -3.57 10.04
N LYS A 222 0.68 -2.73 10.15
CA LYS A 222 0.81 -1.34 10.61
C LYS A 222 1.54 -1.23 11.95
N ALA A 223 1.23 -2.11 12.90
CA ALA A 223 1.88 -2.11 14.20
C ALA A 223 3.38 -2.40 14.11
N GLU A 224 3.78 -3.40 13.30
CA GLU A 224 5.19 -3.76 13.06
C GLU A 224 5.94 -2.63 12.34
N TYR A 225 5.30 -2.02 11.34
CA TYR A 225 5.82 -0.89 10.58
C TYR A 225 6.12 0.32 11.48
N LEU A 226 5.15 0.71 12.32
CA LEU A 226 5.32 1.84 13.24
C LEU A 226 6.35 1.52 14.34
N GLU A 227 6.38 0.27 14.83
CA GLU A 227 7.38 -0.17 15.79
C GLU A 227 8.80 -0.15 15.22
N ALA A 228 8.98 -0.55 13.96
CA ALA A 228 10.27 -0.52 13.29
C ALA A 228 10.80 0.92 13.12
N LEU A 229 9.91 1.87 12.82
CA LEU A 229 10.24 3.31 12.81
C LEU A 229 10.61 3.80 14.21
N HIS A 230 9.79 3.51 15.22
CA HIS A 230 10.04 3.92 16.60
C HIS A 230 11.38 3.41 17.15
N ARG A 231 11.71 2.14 16.92
CA ARG A 231 13.02 1.57 17.33
C ARG A 231 14.19 2.24 16.62
N SER A 232 14.00 2.71 15.40
CA SER A 232 14.99 3.49 14.68
C SER A 232 15.12 4.91 15.24
N ASP A 233 13.99 5.52 15.62
CA ASP A 233 13.96 6.82 16.30
C ASP A 233 14.73 6.82 17.61
N GLN A 234 14.59 5.76 18.41
CA GLN A 234 15.33 5.60 19.66
C GLN A 234 16.86 5.60 19.47
N LYS A 235 17.35 5.06 18.33
CA LYS A 235 18.79 5.04 18.02
C LYS A 235 19.33 6.37 17.52
N ILE A 236 18.48 7.24 16.98
CA ILE A 236 18.86 8.56 16.47
C ILE A 236 18.76 9.62 17.55
N GLY A 237 17.83 9.45 18.48
CA GLY A 237 17.57 10.40 19.55
C GLY A 237 16.45 11.39 19.22
N LYS A 238 16.24 12.33 20.16
CA LYS A 238 15.04 13.19 20.18
C LYS A 238 15.08 14.36 19.20
N VAL A 239 16.24 14.68 18.66
CA VAL A 239 16.39 15.86 17.76
C VAL A 239 15.84 15.51 16.38
N PRO A 240 14.76 16.16 15.90
CA PRO A 240 14.16 15.86 14.60
C PRO A 240 15.14 15.96 13.44
N SER A 241 15.95 17.02 13.42
CA SER A 241 16.98 17.28 12.41
C SER A 241 18.00 16.14 12.26
N GLY A 242 18.36 15.46 13.37
CA GLY A 242 19.24 14.31 13.32
C GLY A 242 18.69 13.14 12.51
N GLY A 243 17.35 12.96 12.47
CA GLY A 243 16.68 11.93 11.69
C GLY A 243 16.64 12.21 10.19
N ALA A 244 16.56 13.47 9.80
CA ALA A 244 16.60 13.90 8.40
C ALA A 244 17.94 13.54 7.71
N TYR A 245 19.00 13.32 8.47
CA TYR A 245 20.33 12.95 7.99
C TYR A 245 20.77 11.55 8.49
N ALA A 246 19.83 10.70 8.87
CA ALA A 246 20.11 9.38 9.44
C ALA A 246 21.05 8.55 8.53
N ALA A 247 22.05 7.91 9.12
CA ALA A 247 22.84 6.89 8.45
C ALA A 247 22.15 5.54 8.48
N ILE A 248 22.44 4.67 7.50
CA ILE A 248 21.83 3.36 7.35
C ILE A 248 21.96 2.48 8.61
N GLY A 249 23.09 2.55 9.30
CA GLY A 249 23.34 1.80 10.54
C GLY A 249 22.45 2.22 11.72
N LYS A 250 21.82 3.40 11.66
CA LYS A 250 20.88 3.88 12.69
C LYS A 250 19.45 3.40 12.47
N ILE A 251 19.07 3.07 11.23
CA ILE A 251 17.72 2.63 10.89
C ILE A 251 17.60 1.11 10.68
N THR A 252 18.46 0.33 11.32
CA THR A 252 18.54 -1.13 11.10
C THR A 252 17.21 -1.86 11.34
N SER A 253 16.39 -1.41 12.30
CA SER A 253 15.07 -2.00 12.57
C SER A 253 14.10 -1.73 11.42
N PHE A 254 14.06 -0.50 10.92
CA PHE A 254 13.22 -0.16 9.79
C PHE A 254 13.71 -0.79 8.48
N LEU A 255 15.03 -0.84 8.26
CA LEU A 255 15.61 -1.54 7.12
C LEU A 255 15.28 -3.04 7.11
N ALA A 256 15.32 -3.69 8.29
CA ALA A 256 14.93 -5.11 8.40
C ALA A 256 13.46 -5.32 8.02
N PHE A 257 12.57 -4.46 8.50
CA PHE A 257 11.16 -4.47 8.12
C PHE A 257 10.97 -4.30 6.59
N MET A 258 11.67 -3.33 5.99
CA MET A 258 11.60 -3.07 4.55
C MET A 258 12.12 -4.26 3.73
N ARG A 259 13.27 -4.85 4.11
CA ARG A 259 13.82 -6.05 3.45
C ARG A 259 12.85 -7.23 3.52
N GLN A 260 12.23 -7.45 4.67
CA GLN A 260 11.23 -8.50 4.83
C GLN A 260 10.01 -8.24 3.94
N THR A 261 9.48 -7.01 3.91
CA THR A 261 8.33 -6.63 3.08
C THR A 261 8.63 -6.87 1.59
N VAL A 262 9.79 -6.44 1.12
CA VAL A 262 10.21 -6.65 -0.27
C VAL A 262 10.32 -8.14 -0.60
N CYS A 263 10.91 -8.95 0.29
CA CYS A 263 11.02 -10.41 0.09
C CYS A 263 9.64 -11.07 0.01
N GLU A 264 8.72 -10.69 0.88
CA GLU A 264 7.36 -11.25 0.90
C GLU A 264 6.56 -10.89 -0.37
N GLU A 265 6.66 -9.64 -0.85
CA GLU A 265 5.99 -9.24 -2.08
C GLU A 265 6.57 -9.96 -3.31
N MET A 266 7.89 -10.04 -3.44
CA MET A 266 8.52 -10.82 -4.52
C MET A 266 8.14 -12.30 -4.46
N GLN A 267 8.17 -12.91 -3.28
CA GLN A 267 7.79 -14.31 -3.13
C GLN A 267 6.32 -14.55 -3.50
N CYS A 268 5.43 -13.62 -3.11
CA CYS A 268 4.02 -13.69 -3.49
C CYS A 268 3.85 -13.68 -5.03
N GLU A 269 4.53 -12.78 -5.74
CA GLU A 269 4.47 -12.71 -7.20
C GLU A 269 5.06 -13.95 -7.86
N ILE A 270 6.20 -14.45 -7.36
CA ILE A 270 6.80 -15.72 -7.83
C ILE A 270 5.81 -16.87 -7.68
N ASP A 271 5.19 -16.99 -6.51
CA ASP A 271 4.27 -18.09 -6.24
C ASP A 271 2.99 -18.00 -7.09
N ILE A 272 2.49 -16.81 -7.33
CA ILE A 272 1.32 -16.57 -8.20
C ILE A 272 1.64 -17.02 -9.63
N VAL A 273 2.75 -16.54 -10.19
CA VAL A 273 3.13 -16.83 -11.59
C VAL A 273 3.49 -18.29 -11.79
N ARG A 274 4.28 -18.89 -10.88
CA ARG A 274 4.69 -20.30 -10.99
C ARG A 274 3.58 -21.32 -10.70
N ASN A 275 2.51 -20.92 -10.06
CA ASN A 275 1.36 -21.76 -9.79
C ASN A 275 0.14 -21.43 -10.64
N ALA A 276 0.32 -20.74 -11.76
CA ALA A 276 -0.77 -20.32 -12.65
C ALA A 276 -1.58 -21.50 -13.25
N ASP A 277 -1.01 -22.70 -13.27
CA ASP A 277 -1.66 -23.95 -13.69
C ASP A 277 -2.43 -24.64 -12.54
N LYS A 278 -2.27 -24.16 -11.30
CA LYS A 278 -2.84 -24.76 -10.10
C LYS A 278 -4.01 -23.97 -9.57
N ASP A 279 -4.95 -24.66 -8.98
CA ASP A 279 -6.10 -24.03 -8.29
C ASP A 279 -5.70 -23.48 -6.92
N THR A 280 -4.86 -22.44 -6.93
CA THR A 280 -4.43 -21.73 -5.72
C THR A 280 -5.08 -20.36 -5.65
N TRP A 281 -5.44 -19.95 -4.44
CA TRP A 281 -6.15 -18.70 -4.18
C TRP A 281 -5.35 -17.79 -3.26
N TRP A 282 -5.42 -16.49 -3.54
CA TRP A 282 -4.67 -15.45 -2.87
C TRP A 282 -5.59 -14.32 -2.43
N TYR A 283 -5.32 -13.76 -1.28
CA TYR A 283 -6.02 -12.57 -0.80
C TYR A 283 -5.06 -11.70 0.01
N ASP A 284 -5.00 -10.41 -0.32
CA ASP A 284 -4.12 -9.43 0.32
C ASP A 284 -2.68 -9.95 0.49
N GLY A 285 -2.10 -10.48 -0.59
CA GLY A 285 -0.73 -11.02 -0.64
C GLY A 285 -0.50 -12.31 0.14
N GLN A 286 -1.53 -13.02 0.55
CA GLN A 286 -1.43 -14.30 1.26
C GLN A 286 -2.13 -15.42 0.50
N ARG A 287 -1.46 -16.58 0.42
CA ARG A 287 -2.09 -17.79 -0.09
C ARG A 287 -3.18 -18.26 0.88
N ILE A 288 -4.35 -18.56 0.34
CA ILE A 288 -5.47 -19.09 1.12
C ILE A 288 -5.26 -20.59 1.33
N ASN A 289 -5.25 -21.02 2.58
CA ASN A 289 -5.24 -22.43 2.95
C ASN A 289 -6.67 -22.88 3.27
N PHE A 290 -7.26 -23.65 2.37
CA PHE A 290 -8.57 -24.26 2.59
C PHE A 290 -8.45 -25.49 3.47
N ARG A 291 -9.41 -25.67 4.40
CA ARG A 291 -9.48 -26.89 5.24
C ARG A 291 -9.94 -28.12 4.47
N SER A 292 -10.57 -27.94 3.32
CA SER A 292 -11.02 -28.98 2.43
C SER A 292 -11.06 -28.47 0.98
N GLU A 293 -11.01 -29.37 0.00
CA GLU A 293 -11.15 -29.02 -1.42
C GLU A 293 -12.47 -28.29 -1.76
N ASN A 294 -13.52 -28.52 -0.97
CA ASN A 294 -14.81 -27.85 -1.17
C ASN A 294 -14.70 -26.31 -1.07
N GLY A 295 -13.70 -25.79 -0.34
CA GLY A 295 -13.49 -24.34 -0.25
C GLY A 295 -13.12 -23.70 -1.58
N ALA A 296 -12.12 -24.25 -2.28
CA ALA A 296 -11.71 -23.80 -3.59
C ALA A 296 -12.82 -24.03 -4.64
N ARG A 297 -13.48 -25.19 -4.61
CA ARG A 297 -14.59 -25.53 -5.51
C ARG A 297 -15.76 -24.55 -5.34
N LEU A 298 -16.05 -24.13 -4.11
CA LEU A 298 -17.10 -23.14 -3.82
C LEU A 298 -16.75 -21.77 -4.42
N LEU A 299 -15.52 -21.26 -4.22
CA LEU A 299 -15.12 -19.99 -4.82
C LEU A 299 -15.17 -20.02 -6.35
N LYS A 300 -14.73 -21.12 -6.98
CA LYS A 300 -14.86 -21.32 -8.43
C LYS A 300 -16.32 -21.29 -8.91
N LEU A 301 -17.20 -22.00 -8.20
CA LEU A 301 -18.61 -22.02 -8.56
C LEU A 301 -19.22 -20.62 -8.50
N LEU A 302 -18.90 -19.85 -7.45
CA LEU A 302 -19.38 -18.48 -7.28
C LEU A 302 -18.81 -17.55 -8.34
N GLN A 303 -17.56 -17.75 -8.75
CA GLN A 303 -16.92 -16.99 -9.82
C GLN A 303 -17.59 -17.26 -11.18
N ALA A 304 -17.87 -18.54 -11.50
CA ALA A 304 -18.48 -18.94 -12.75
C ALA A 304 -19.98 -18.62 -12.81
N LYS A 305 -20.66 -18.60 -11.66
CA LYS A 305 -22.11 -18.35 -11.54
C LYS A 305 -22.37 -17.35 -10.40
N PRO A 306 -22.24 -16.04 -10.65
CA PRO A 306 -22.36 -15.03 -9.58
C PRO A 306 -23.74 -14.97 -8.90
N PHE A 307 -24.78 -15.45 -9.54
CA PHE A 307 -26.15 -15.45 -9.01
C PHE A 307 -26.60 -16.80 -8.47
N VAL A 308 -25.69 -17.78 -8.35
CA VAL A 308 -26.02 -19.12 -7.87
C VAL A 308 -26.66 -19.10 -6.46
N THR A 309 -27.73 -19.85 -6.28
CA THR A 309 -28.44 -19.98 -5.00
C THR A 309 -27.78 -21.02 -4.09
N PHE A 310 -28.11 -20.98 -2.79
CA PHE A 310 -27.61 -21.99 -1.84
C PHE A 310 -28.07 -23.42 -2.16
N SER A 311 -29.23 -23.58 -2.77
CA SER A 311 -29.70 -24.90 -3.23
C SER A 311 -28.82 -25.43 -4.37
N GLU A 312 -28.65 -24.63 -5.41
CA GLU A 312 -27.81 -24.99 -6.55
C GLU A 312 -26.35 -25.25 -6.15
N MET A 313 -25.79 -24.48 -5.16
CA MET A 313 -24.46 -24.76 -4.60
C MET A 313 -24.44 -26.12 -3.91
N SER A 314 -25.45 -26.45 -3.13
CA SER A 314 -25.63 -27.75 -2.43
C SER A 314 -25.59 -28.90 -3.43
N ASP A 315 -26.39 -28.79 -4.49
CA ASP A 315 -26.49 -29.80 -5.52
C ASP A 315 -25.18 -29.95 -6.31
N SER A 316 -24.57 -28.81 -6.73
CA SER A 316 -23.36 -28.79 -7.54
C SER A 316 -22.13 -29.32 -6.80
N LEU A 317 -22.03 -29.10 -5.49
CA LEU A 317 -20.89 -29.50 -4.67
C LEU A 317 -21.11 -30.79 -3.90
N SER A 318 -22.34 -31.32 -3.90
CA SER A 318 -22.76 -32.47 -3.06
C SER A 318 -22.46 -32.24 -1.57
N VAL A 319 -22.73 -31.04 -1.10
CA VAL A 319 -22.49 -30.59 0.28
C VAL A 319 -23.79 -30.01 0.83
N ASN A 320 -24.16 -30.35 2.08
CA ASN A 320 -25.42 -29.87 2.64
C ASN A 320 -25.44 -28.33 2.76
N ARG A 321 -26.65 -27.75 2.61
CA ARG A 321 -26.86 -26.30 2.57
C ARG A 321 -26.34 -25.57 3.80
N SER A 322 -26.44 -26.14 4.99
CA SER A 322 -25.97 -25.50 6.23
C SER A 322 -24.44 -25.41 6.29
N ALA A 323 -23.75 -26.43 5.76
CA ALA A 323 -22.29 -26.39 5.67
C ALA A 323 -21.81 -25.32 4.67
N ILE A 324 -22.50 -25.17 3.53
CA ILE A 324 -22.21 -24.11 2.55
C ILE A 324 -22.46 -22.73 3.15
N GLN A 325 -23.58 -22.52 3.82
CA GLN A 325 -23.88 -21.25 4.50
C GLN A 325 -22.78 -20.88 5.51
N LYS A 326 -22.37 -21.85 6.34
CA LYS A 326 -21.30 -21.64 7.32
C LYS A 326 -19.95 -21.34 6.66
N GLN A 327 -19.66 -21.97 5.52
CA GLN A 327 -18.43 -21.74 4.77
C GLN A 327 -18.41 -20.35 4.11
N ILE A 328 -19.51 -19.95 3.50
CA ILE A 328 -19.68 -18.61 2.91
C ILE A 328 -19.55 -17.52 3.98
N GLU A 329 -20.21 -17.69 5.12
CA GLU A 329 -20.10 -16.77 6.24
C GLU A 329 -18.63 -16.65 6.73
N GLY A 330 -17.93 -17.79 6.82
CA GLY A 330 -16.51 -17.83 7.15
C GLY A 330 -15.63 -17.10 6.12
N PHE A 331 -15.95 -17.22 4.83
CA PHE A 331 -15.24 -16.53 3.76
C PHE A 331 -15.53 -15.03 3.75
N ARG A 332 -16.78 -14.62 3.99
CA ARG A 332 -17.16 -13.21 4.14
C ARG A 332 -16.43 -12.55 5.32
N LYS A 333 -16.39 -13.19 6.47
CA LYS A 333 -15.65 -12.71 7.66
C LYS A 333 -14.15 -12.53 7.40
N LYS A 334 -13.58 -13.31 6.48
CA LYS A 334 -12.18 -13.19 6.05
C LYS A 334 -11.96 -12.23 4.89
N GLY A 335 -13.01 -11.68 4.32
CA GLY A 335 -12.93 -10.78 3.16
C GLY A 335 -12.69 -11.47 1.82
N TYR A 336 -12.79 -12.80 1.71
CA TYR A 336 -12.51 -13.52 0.46
C TYR A 336 -13.62 -13.36 -0.59
N LEU A 337 -14.83 -13.05 -0.15
CA LEU A 337 -15.97 -12.76 -1.00
C LEU A 337 -16.92 -11.79 -0.30
N ASP A 338 -17.74 -11.14 -1.12
CA ASP A 338 -18.84 -10.30 -0.64
C ASP A 338 -20.08 -10.51 -1.51
N ARG A 339 -21.18 -9.86 -1.18
CA ARG A 339 -22.41 -9.86 -1.96
C ARG A 339 -22.69 -8.44 -2.42
N ARG A 340 -22.87 -8.26 -3.74
CA ARG A 340 -23.20 -6.96 -4.34
C ARG A 340 -24.67 -6.60 -4.08
N ASP A 341 -25.00 -5.34 -4.28
CA ASP A 341 -26.36 -4.80 -4.12
C ASP A 341 -27.35 -5.44 -5.09
N ASP A 342 -26.91 -5.90 -6.26
CA ASP A 342 -27.71 -6.67 -7.22
C ASP A 342 -27.93 -8.14 -6.82
N GLY A 343 -27.40 -8.54 -5.67
CA GLY A 343 -27.50 -9.89 -5.15
C GLY A 343 -26.47 -10.88 -5.70
N SER A 344 -25.56 -10.46 -6.59
CA SER A 344 -24.48 -11.31 -7.09
C SER A 344 -23.37 -11.53 -6.06
N TRP A 345 -22.67 -12.67 -6.16
CA TRP A 345 -21.45 -12.94 -5.39
C TRP A 345 -20.25 -12.28 -6.06
N HIS A 346 -19.49 -11.54 -5.29
CA HIS A 346 -18.25 -10.92 -5.70
C HIS A 346 -17.06 -11.60 -5.00
N ILE A 347 -16.22 -12.27 -5.78
CA ILE A 347 -15.06 -12.98 -5.27
C ILE A 347 -13.87 -12.01 -5.25
N LEU A 348 -13.38 -11.72 -4.04
CA LEU A 348 -12.25 -10.82 -3.77
C LEU A 348 -10.93 -11.57 -3.69
N ALA A 349 -10.99 -12.88 -3.51
CA ALA A 349 -9.82 -13.75 -3.58
C ALA A 349 -9.47 -14.01 -5.05
N MET A 350 -8.19 -13.85 -5.37
CA MET A 350 -7.64 -14.06 -6.69
C MET A 350 -7.24 -15.52 -6.89
N ASN A 351 -7.62 -16.12 -8.01
CA ASN A 351 -7.14 -17.44 -8.42
C ASN A 351 -5.85 -17.31 -9.26
N SER A 352 -4.84 -18.11 -8.97
CA SER A 352 -3.61 -18.18 -9.79
C SER A 352 -3.86 -18.76 -11.18
N LYS A 353 -4.86 -19.62 -11.33
CA LYS A 353 -5.21 -20.21 -12.62
C LYS A 353 -5.79 -19.14 -13.53
N ILE A 354 -5.04 -18.78 -14.56
CA ILE A 354 -5.47 -17.82 -15.57
C ILE A 354 -6.40 -18.58 -16.53
N GLU A 355 -7.69 -18.58 -16.22
CA GLU A 355 -8.72 -18.84 -17.20
C GLU A 355 -9.01 -17.50 -17.88
N ASN A 356 -9.11 -17.46 -19.22
CA ASN A 356 -9.42 -16.23 -19.96
C ASN A 356 -10.64 -15.55 -19.32
N TYR A 357 -10.40 -14.54 -18.49
CA TYR A 357 -11.44 -13.71 -17.95
C TYR A 357 -11.93 -12.80 -19.06
N ASN A 358 -13.04 -13.19 -19.71
CA ASN A 358 -13.85 -12.25 -20.47
C ASN A 358 -14.54 -11.33 -19.45
N TYR A 359 -13.97 -10.15 -19.21
CA TYR A 359 -14.59 -9.07 -18.45
C TYR A 359 -15.65 -8.35 -19.27
#